data_9209612d3bbd19524c36e82526fc84e7
#
_entry.id   9209612d3bbd19524c36e82526fc84e7
#
_cell.length_a   1.000
_cell.length_b   1.000
_cell.length_c   1.000
_cell.angle_alpha   90.00
_cell.angle_beta   90.00
_cell.angle_gamma   90.00
#
_symmetry.space_group_name_H-M   'P 1'
#
loop_
_entity.id
_entity.type
_entity.pdbx_description
1 polymer ?
#
loop_
_entity_poly.entity_id
_entity_poly.type
_entity_poly.pdbx_seq_one_letter_code
_entity_poly.pdbx_strand_id
1 'polypeptide(L)'
;VTLESSEGELERRLWQRLRPQAWPIAPSALPEGTALVGGAVRDALLGRLAERPDLDLVVPAEAIALGRRLAGQLGGSCVVLDAVRDIARVVVAGWTIDLARQDGAALSDDLGRRDFSANAIALPLAAGSRLVDPTGGLAALRRGELVAVAEDNLLDDPLRLLRGIRLCWELQLELAAGTRAWIGAHAALLGTVAGERVLSELQRLAAAGEGQRGLAQALDLGLLDPWGADRDAATRLDLLDRQAPERLGLNAAEGAVSLPLARLAALLPQQAVAALHGSRRLQRQCEGLRRWWQRIERLPAPGGQALDALREEERLDLHRDLEVTLPALLLALPAAGARQALIRWRDGEDPLFHPRSPLDGDRLRQALSLPPGPTLGALLRHLTRERAFGRLETADEEATLAAARRWLAGPQG
;
A
#
# COMPACT_ATOMS: atom_id res chain seq x y z
N VAL A 1 -23.10 9.21 11.34
CA VAL A 1 -24.18 9.64 10.42
C VAL A 1 -25.31 8.63 10.55
N THR A 2 -26.45 9.05 11.09
CA THR A 2 -27.59 8.16 11.27
C THR A 2 -28.16 7.80 9.89
N LEU A 3 -27.94 6.57 9.48
CA LEU A 3 -28.62 5.93 8.34
C LEU A 3 -30.14 5.67 8.67
N GLU A 4 -30.66 6.23 9.76
CA GLU A 4 -32.01 6.05 10.29
C GLU A 4 -33.06 7.03 9.73
N SER A 5 -32.72 7.74 8.66
CA SER A 5 -33.66 8.67 7.99
C SER A 5 -34.70 7.93 7.15
N SER A 6 -35.87 8.57 6.93
CA SER A 6 -36.85 8.06 5.92
C SER A 6 -36.18 7.94 4.54
N GLU A 7 -36.64 6.99 3.73
CA GLU A 7 -36.03 6.73 2.40
C GLU A 7 -35.80 8.01 1.58
N GLY A 8 -36.85 8.85 1.42
CA GLY A 8 -36.72 10.08 0.62
C GLY A 8 -35.82 11.17 1.23
N GLU A 9 -35.48 11.10 2.53
CA GLU A 9 -34.48 11.97 3.14
C GLU A 9 -33.08 11.43 2.91
N LEU A 10 -32.91 10.12 2.92
CA LEU A 10 -31.63 9.45 2.66
C LEU A 10 -31.15 9.76 1.23
N GLU A 11 -32.01 9.64 0.24
CA GLU A 11 -31.68 9.95 -1.17
C GLU A 11 -31.34 11.43 -1.36
N ARG A 12 -32.10 12.36 -0.74
CA ARG A 12 -31.77 13.80 -0.80
C ARG A 12 -30.38 14.08 -0.23
N ARG A 13 -30.03 13.50 0.92
CA ARG A 13 -28.70 13.64 1.52
C ARG A 13 -27.61 13.02 0.66
N LEU A 14 -27.90 11.88 0.04
CA LEU A 14 -26.97 11.21 -0.88
C LEU A 14 -26.65 12.11 -2.08
N TRP A 15 -27.67 12.66 -2.75
CA TRP A 15 -27.48 13.60 -3.84
C TRP A 15 -26.72 14.86 -3.44
N GLN A 16 -26.98 15.41 -2.27
CA GLN A 16 -26.23 16.56 -1.73
C GLN A 16 -24.76 16.26 -1.53
N ARG A 17 -24.40 15.05 -1.09
CA ARG A 17 -23.02 14.63 -0.89
C ARG A 17 -22.31 14.31 -2.19
N LEU A 18 -22.97 13.64 -3.11
CA LEU A 18 -22.43 13.26 -4.41
C LEU A 18 -22.13 14.47 -5.31
N ARG A 19 -22.83 15.60 -5.10
CA ARG A 19 -22.65 16.86 -5.86
C ARG A 19 -22.53 16.63 -7.37
N PRO A 20 -23.55 16.08 -8.05
CA PRO A 20 -23.46 15.74 -9.47
C PRO A 20 -23.17 16.94 -10.38
N GLN A 21 -23.42 18.17 -9.91
CA GLN A 21 -23.03 19.40 -10.59
C GLN A 21 -21.52 19.63 -10.67
N ALA A 22 -20.73 18.95 -9.83
CA ALA A 22 -19.26 18.99 -9.87
C ALA A 22 -18.65 17.88 -10.73
N TRP A 23 -19.47 16.92 -11.20
CA TRP A 23 -18.97 15.83 -12.04
C TRP A 23 -18.57 16.35 -13.42
N PRO A 24 -17.59 15.71 -14.07
CA PRO A 24 -17.16 16.12 -15.41
C PRO A 24 -18.23 15.86 -16.47
N ILE A 25 -19.28 15.10 -16.14
CA ILE A 25 -20.43 14.79 -16.98
C ILE A 25 -21.72 14.98 -16.19
N ALA A 26 -22.69 15.70 -16.78
CA ALA A 26 -24.00 15.82 -16.19
C ALA A 26 -24.77 14.47 -16.26
N PRO A 27 -25.47 14.05 -15.19
CA PRO A 27 -26.28 12.84 -15.21
C PRO A 27 -27.25 12.76 -16.40
N SER A 28 -27.81 13.90 -16.83
CA SER A 28 -28.73 14.01 -17.99
C SER A 28 -28.05 13.73 -19.33
N ALA A 29 -26.73 13.73 -19.44
CA ALA A 29 -26.00 13.40 -20.66
C ALA A 29 -25.69 11.89 -20.77
N LEU A 30 -26.02 11.11 -19.73
CA LEU A 30 -25.89 9.66 -19.70
C LEU A 30 -27.16 8.98 -20.23
N PRO A 31 -27.07 7.76 -20.77
CA PRO A 31 -28.22 7.00 -21.22
C PRO A 31 -29.28 6.84 -20.11
N GLU A 32 -30.54 6.82 -20.49
CA GLU A 32 -31.62 6.46 -19.58
C GLU A 32 -31.37 5.05 -19.00
N GLY A 33 -31.70 4.84 -17.73
CA GLY A 33 -31.38 3.60 -17.02
C GLY A 33 -29.97 3.51 -16.42
N THR A 34 -29.11 4.54 -16.61
CA THR A 34 -27.82 4.59 -15.95
C THR A 34 -27.97 4.71 -14.44
N ALA A 35 -27.16 3.94 -13.69
CA ALA A 35 -27.09 4.00 -12.25
C ALA A 35 -25.64 4.16 -11.75
N LEU A 36 -25.46 5.00 -10.72
CA LEU A 36 -24.23 5.03 -9.93
C LEU A 36 -24.26 3.88 -8.92
N VAL A 37 -23.14 3.17 -8.76
CA VAL A 37 -23.04 1.98 -7.90
C VAL A 37 -21.71 1.97 -7.12
N GLY A 38 -21.53 0.98 -6.28
CA GLY A 38 -20.21 0.68 -5.71
C GLY A 38 -19.73 1.66 -4.65
N GLY A 39 -18.43 1.96 -4.72
CA GLY A 39 -17.72 2.73 -3.69
C GLY A 39 -18.28 4.12 -3.45
N ALA A 40 -18.63 4.85 -4.49
CA ALA A 40 -19.14 6.22 -4.37
C ALA A 40 -20.48 6.29 -3.62
N VAL A 41 -21.41 5.37 -3.92
CA VAL A 41 -22.71 5.30 -3.21
C VAL A 41 -22.49 4.94 -1.74
N ARG A 42 -21.71 3.90 -1.47
CA ARG A 42 -21.35 3.46 -0.11
C ARG A 42 -20.70 4.59 0.70
N ASP A 43 -19.69 5.24 0.14
CA ASP A 43 -18.92 6.26 0.86
C ASP A 43 -19.73 7.53 1.09
N ALA A 44 -20.64 7.88 0.16
CA ALA A 44 -21.60 8.94 0.37
C ALA A 44 -22.61 8.59 1.47
N LEU A 45 -23.10 7.34 1.55
CA LEU A 45 -23.94 6.86 2.65
C LEU A 45 -23.22 6.95 4.00
N LEU A 46 -21.96 6.56 4.05
CA LEU A 46 -21.11 6.60 5.25
C LEU A 46 -20.62 8.02 5.60
N GLY A 47 -20.82 9.01 4.75
CA GLY A 47 -20.36 10.39 4.98
C GLY A 47 -18.85 10.59 4.87
N ARG A 48 -18.17 9.72 4.09
CA ARG A 48 -16.72 9.70 3.89
C ARG A 48 -16.30 9.85 2.43
N LEU A 49 -17.19 10.36 1.60
CA LEU A 49 -16.95 10.52 0.18
C LEU A 49 -15.75 11.46 -0.07
N ALA A 50 -14.83 11.05 -0.93
CA ALA A 50 -13.72 11.89 -1.37
C ALA A 50 -14.25 13.09 -2.18
N GLU A 51 -13.46 14.15 -2.30
CA GLU A 51 -13.81 15.34 -3.08
C GLU A 51 -14.04 14.99 -4.56
N ARG A 52 -13.24 14.07 -5.09
CA ARG A 52 -13.36 13.50 -6.44
C ARG A 52 -13.40 11.98 -6.32
N PRO A 53 -14.60 11.40 -6.09
CA PRO A 53 -14.73 9.96 -6.02
C PRO A 53 -14.61 9.33 -7.42
N ASP A 54 -14.16 8.08 -7.46
CA ASP A 54 -14.33 7.25 -8.65
C ASP A 54 -15.84 7.03 -8.88
N LEU A 55 -16.31 7.26 -10.11
CA LEU A 55 -17.69 7.11 -10.48
C LEU A 55 -17.87 5.76 -11.19
N ASP A 56 -18.41 4.76 -10.49
CA ASP A 56 -18.76 3.46 -11.05
C ASP A 56 -20.19 3.54 -11.62
N LEU A 57 -20.33 3.53 -12.93
CA LEU A 57 -21.62 3.66 -13.62
C LEU A 57 -22.00 2.34 -14.31
N VAL A 58 -23.15 1.82 -13.98
CA VAL A 58 -23.81 0.75 -14.75
C VAL A 58 -24.69 1.39 -15.80
N VAL A 59 -24.46 1.02 -17.07
CA VAL A 59 -25.22 1.53 -18.23
C VAL A 59 -25.94 0.38 -18.94
N PRO A 60 -27.11 0.63 -19.58
CA PRO A 60 -27.88 -0.45 -20.20
C PRO A 60 -27.15 -1.21 -21.31
N ALA A 61 -26.33 -0.50 -22.11
CA ALA A 61 -25.62 -1.08 -23.25
C ALA A 61 -24.42 -0.20 -23.67
N GLU A 62 -23.53 -0.76 -24.48
CA GLU A 62 -22.47 -0.06 -25.23
C GLU A 62 -21.54 0.80 -24.34
N ALA A 63 -21.12 0.28 -23.17
CA ALA A 63 -20.30 1.01 -22.22
C ALA A 63 -18.97 1.48 -22.82
N ILE A 64 -18.28 0.64 -23.61
CA ILE A 64 -17.04 1.02 -24.29
C ILE A 64 -17.27 2.12 -25.32
N ALA A 65 -18.33 2.02 -26.14
CA ALA A 65 -18.67 3.05 -27.12
C ALA A 65 -19.01 4.38 -26.44
N LEU A 66 -19.79 4.34 -25.37
CA LEU A 66 -20.08 5.49 -24.51
C LEU A 66 -18.79 6.09 -23.94
N GLY A 67 -17.90 5.28 -23.38
CA GLY A 67 -16.62 5.72 -22.79
C GLY A 67 -15.74 6.44 -23.81
N ARG A 68 -15.61 5.91 -25.04
CA ARG A 68 -14.85 6.55 -26.12
C ARG A 68 -15.46 7.90 -26.53
N ARG A 69 -16.80 7.96 -26.64
CA ARG A 69 -17.51 9.20 -26.97
C ARG A 69 -17.30 10.27 -25.88
N LEU A 70 -17.45 9.89 -24.60
CA LEU A 70 -17.25 10.79 -23.47
C LEU A 70 -15.82 11.30 -23.38
N ALA A 71 -14.83 10.42 -23.55
CA ALA A 71 -13.45 10.82 -23.54
C ALA A 71 -13.15 11.84 -24.65
N GLY A 72 -13.68 11.64 -25.86
CA GLY A 72 -13.54 12.60 -26.96
C GLY A 72 -14.21 13.95 -26.70
N GLN A 73 -15.40 13.95 -26.12
CA GLN A 73 -16.14 15.19 -25.80
C GLN A 73 -15.50 15.99 -24.66
N LEU A 74 -14.95 15.30 -23.67
CA LEU A 74 -14.41 15.92 -22.44
C LEU A 74 -12.90 16.17 -22.51
N GLY A 75 -12.22 15.78 -23.61
CA GLY A 75 -10.76 15.92 -23.71
C GLY A 75 -9.99 14.96 -22.78
N GLY A 76 -10.56 13.82 -22.47
CA GLY A 76 -9.99 12.79 -21.62
C GLY A 76 -9.43 11.59 -22.40
N SER A 77 -9.09 10.51 -21.70
CA SER A 77 -8.69 9.24 -22.26
C SER A 77 -9.69 8.14 -21.89
N CYS A 78 -9.84 7.14 -22.79
CA CYS A 78 -10.66 5.96 -22.54
C CYS A 78 -9.79 4.71 -22.64
N VAL A 79 -9.82 3.87 -21.61
CA VAL A 79 -9.12 2.59 -21.56
C VAL A 79 -10.17 1.48 -21.48
N VAL A 80 -10.08 0.48 -22.36
CA VAL A 80 -10.92 -0.72 -22.29
C VAL A 80 -10.37 -1.62 -21.18
N LEU A 81 -11.14 -1.86 -20.14
CA LEU A 81 -10.76 -2.73 -19.04
C LEU A 81 -11.11 -4.19 -19.32
N ASP A 82 -12.29 -4.44 -19.90
CA ASP A 82 -12.76 -5.77 -20.28
C ASP A 82 -13.67 -5.65 -21.52
N ALA A 83 -13.19 -6.17 -22.64
CA ALA A 83 -13.94 -6.12 -23.91
C ALA A 83 -15.13 -7.09 -23.93
N VAL A 84 -15.04 -8.21 -23.21
CA VAL A 84 -16.09 -9.25 -23.19
C VAL A 84 -17.27 -8.78 -22.34
N ARG A 85 -16.96 -8.20 -21.19
CA ARG A 85 -17.97 -7.66 -20.27
C ARG A 85 -18.41 -6.25 -20.62
N ASP A 86 -17.84 -5.64 -21.66
CA ASP A 86 -18.12 -4.27 -22.10
C ASP A 86 -17.87 -3.27 -20.97
N ILE A 87 -16.61 -3.22 -20.47
CA ILE A 87 -16.18 -2.34 -19.39
C ILE A 87 -15.09 -1.39 -19.87
N ALA A 88 -15.27 -0.10 -19.64
CA ALA A 88 -14.28 0.93 -19.98
C ALA A 88 -14.09 1.91 -18.82
N ARG A 89 -12.88 2.47 -18.74
CA ARG A 89 -12.51 3.56 -17.83
C ARG A 89 -12.24 4.82 -18.62
N VAL A 90 -12.88 5.91 -18.21
CA VAL A 90 -12.61 7.27 -18.71
C VAL A 90 -11.86 8.04 -17.62
N VAL A 91 -10.73 8.63 -18.01
CA VAL A 91 -9.94 9.52 -17.13
C VAL A 91 -9.98 10.91 -17.73
N VAL A 92 -10.48 11.89 -16.97
CA VAL A 92 -10.64 13.27 -17.42
C VAL A 92 -10.54 14.25 -16.26
N ALA A 93 -9.71 15.29 -16.38
CA ALA A 93 -9.57 16.37 -15.39
C ALA A 93 -9.40 15.88 -13.93
N GLY A 94 -8.70 14.76 -13.74
CA GLY A 94 -8.46 14.14 -12.44
C GLY A 94 -9.65 13.31 -11.90
N TRP A 95 -10.66 13.05 -12.72
CA TRP A 95 -11.75 12.11 -12.43
C TRP A 95 -11.50 10.77 -13.08
N THR A 96 -11.97 9.71 -12.41
CA THR A 96 -12.07 8.36 -12.95
C THR A 96 -13.56 8.00 -13.06
N ILE A 97 -13.99 7.59 -14.25
CA ILE A 97 -15.36 7.14 -14.52
C ILE A 97 -15.27 5.74 -15.10
N ASP A 98 -15.75 4.75 -14.36
CA ASP A 98 -15.86 3.38 -14.82
C ASP A 98 -17.26 3.14 -15.35
N LEU A 99 -17.33 2.70 -16.59
CA LEU A 99 -18.56 2.38 -17.28
C LEU A 99 -18.62 0.87 -17.49
N ALA A 100 -19.62 0.23 -16.96
CA ALA A 100 -19.88 -1.19 -17.17
C ALA A 100 -21.26 -1.39 -17.76
N ARG A 101 -21.37 -2.26 -18.77
CA ARG A 101 -22.68 -2.70 -19.24
C ARG A 101 -23.37 -3.48 -18.12
N GLN A 102 -24.67 -3.21 -17.91
CA GLN A 102 -25.51 -3.97 -16.99
C GLN A 102 -25.44 -5.47 -17.29
N ASP A 103 -25.18 -6.26 -16.27
CA ASP A 103 -25.19 -7.72 -16.35
C ASP A 103 -26.57 -8.25 -15.87
N GLY A 104 -27.27 -8.95 -16.75
CA GLY A 104 -28.61 -9.44 -16.50
C GLY A 104 -29.70 -8.53 -17.04
N ALA A 105 -30.96 -8.92 -16.84
CA ALA A 105 -32.16 -8.23 -17.39
C ALA A 105 -32.51 -7.00 -16.55
N ALA A 106 -32.25 -7.03 -15.24
CA ALA A 106 -32.54 -5.96 -14.32
C ALA A 106 -31.26 -5.49 -13.58
N LEU A 107 -31.30 -4.24 -13.10
CA LEU A 107 -30.19 -3.71 -12.25
C LEU A 107 -29.96 -4.56 -10.99
N SER A 108 -31.01 -5.19 -10.44
CA SER A 108 -30.91 -6.12 -9.32
C SER A 108 -30.05 -7.35 -9.64
N ASP A 109 -30.03 -7.81 -10.89
CA ASP A 109 -29.24 -8.96 -11.31
C ASP A 109 -27.75 -8.60 -11.29
N ASP A 110 -27.37 -7.42 -11.81
CA ASP A 110 -26.01 -6.87 -11.74
C ASP A 110 -25.54 -6.72 -10.31
N LEU A 111 -26.38 -6.15 -9.44
CA LEU A 111 -26.05 -5.97 -8.02
C LEU A 111 -25.89 -7.32 -7.29
N GLY A 112 -26.66 -8.33 -7.66
CA GLY A 112 -26.56 -9.68 -7.11
C GLY A 112 -25.25 -10.42 -7.40
N ARG A 113 -24.44 -9.96 -8.36
CA ARG A 113 -23.14 -10.55 -8.72
C ARG A 113 -21.93 -9.82 -8.11
N ARG A 114 -22.17 -8.75 -7.34
CA ARG A 114 -21.11 -7.98 -6.72
C ARG A 114 -20.49 -8.73 -5.54
N ASP A 115 -19.37 -8.20 -5.07
CA ASP A 115 -18.60 -8.79 -3.98
C ASP A 115 -19.35 -8.72 -2.63
N PHE A 116 -19.69 -7.52 -2.19
CA PHE A 116 -20.29 -7.27 -0.88
C PHE A 116 -21.54 -6.40 -1.00
N SER A 117 -22.51 -6.64 -0.14
CA SER A 117 -23.79 -5.92 -0.12
C SER A 117 -23.61 -4.41 0.03
N ALA A 118 -22.60 -3.97 0.77
CA ALA A 118 -22.23 -2.55 0.88
C ALA A 118 -21.83 -1.90 -0.45
N ASN A 119 -21.34 -2.67 -1.42
CA ASN A 119 -21.00 -2.22 -2.79
C ASN A 119 -22.10 -2.56 -3.81
N ALA A 120 -23.15 -3.23 -3.38
CA ALA A 120 -24.28 -3.68 -4.21
C ALA A 120 -25.53 -2.80 -4.01
N ILE A 121 -25.31 -1.53 -3.68
CA ILE A 121 -26.34 -0.49 -3.59
C ILE A 121 -26.20 0.41 -4.81
N ALA A 122 -27.30 0.66 -5.51
CA ALA A 122 -27.32 1.53 -6.70
C ALA A 122 -28.18 2.76 -6.48
N LEU A 123 -27.73 3.88 -7.06
CA LEU A 123 -28.51 5.11 -7.20
C LEU A 123 -28.79 5.33 -8.69
N PRO A 124 -29.99 5.01 -9.22
CA PRO A 124 -30.37 5.38 -10.58
C PRO A 124 -30.31 6.89 -10.76
N LEU A 125 -29.76 7.35 -11.89
CA LEU A 125 -29.50 8.78 -12.11
C LEU A 125 -30.69 9.56 -12.63
N ALA A 126 -31.83 8.91 -12.89
CA ALA A 126 -33.06 9.59 -13.24
C ALA A 126 -33.62 10.40 -12.06
N ALA A 127 -34.17 11.56 -12.34
CA ALA A 127 -34.70 12.44 -11.31
C ALA A 127 -35.81 11.75 -10.48
N GLY A 128 -35.73 11.85 -9.16
CA GLY A 128 -36.73 11.24 -8.26
C GLY A 128 -36.60 9.73 -8.06
N SER A 129 -35.54 9.12 -8.59
CA SER A 129 -35.28 7.69 -8.39
C SER A 129 -34.99 7.35 -6.93
N ARG A 130 -35.39 6.16 -6.53
CA ARG A 130 -35.05 5.56 -5.24
C ARG A 130 -33.79 4.71 -5.33
N LEU A 131 -33.13 4.52 -4.19
CA LEU A 131 -32.07 3.55 -4.08
C LEU A 131 -32.55 2.13 -4.38
N VAL A 132 -31.70 1.37 -5.07
CA VAL A 132 -31.93 -0.05 -5.36
C VAL A 132 -30.94 -0.84 -4.50
N ASP A 133 -31.46 -1.61 -3.55
CA ASP A 133 -30.67 -2.40 -2.59
C ASP A 133 -31.25 -3.82 -2.46
N PRO A 134 -31.09 -4.67 -3.46
CA PRO A 134 -31.64 -6.03 -3.43
C PRO A 134 -30.94 -6.97 -2.46
N THR A 135 -29.73 -6.62 -2.02
CA THR A 135 -28.86 -7.47 -1.19
C THR A 135 -28.84 -7.06 0.29
N GLY A 136 -29.60 -6.04 0.67
CA GLY A 136 -29.67 -5.57 2.06
C GLY A 136 -28.43 -4.82 2.54
N GLY A 137 -27.71 -4.18 1.63
CA GLY A 137 -26.49 -3.43 1.93
C GLY A 137 -26.71 -2.27 2.91
N LEU A 138 -27.83 -1.54 2.82
CA LEU A 138 -28.19 -0.49 3.78
C LEU A 138 -28.35 -1.03 5.19
N ALA A 139 -29.02 -2.18 5.33
CA ALA A 139 -29.21 -2.81 6.63
C ALA A 139 -27.89 -3.32 7.20
N ALA A 140 -27.03 -3.89 6.38
CA ALA A 140 -25.68 -4.34 6.78
C ALA A 140 -24.81 -3.15 7.24
N LEU A 141 -24.80 -2.04 6.48
CA LEU A 141 -24.06 -0.82 6.87
C LEU A 141 -24.56 -0.22 8.19
N ARG A 142 -25.90 -0.26 8.45
CA ARG A 142 -26.47 0.19 9.74
C ARG A 142 -25.99 -0.64 10.92
N ARG A 143 -25.78 -1.96 10.72
CA ARG A 143 -25.23 -2.86 11.74
C ARG A 143 -23.71 -2.79 11.89
N GLY A 144 -23.03 -2.03 11.02
CA GLY A 144 -21.57 -2.00 10.97
C GLY A 144 -20.95 -3.28 10.41
N GLU A 145 -21.67 -4.02 9.57
CA GLU A 145 -21.26 -5.32 9.04
C GLU A 145 -20.88 -5.25 7.55
N LEU A 146 -19.87 -6.01 7.16
CA LEU A 146 -19.55 -6.33 5.78
C LEU A 146 -20.07 -7.75 5.48
N VAL A 147 -21.08 -7.79 4.62
CA VAL A 147 -21.78 -9.03 4.20
C VAL A 147 -21.45 -9.31 2.75
N ALA A 148 -20.91 -10.49 2.43
CA ALA A 148 -20.78 -10.95 1.05
C ALA A 148 -22.15 -11.20 0.45
N VAL A 149 -22.34 -10.83 -0.82
CA VAL A 149 -23.64 -11.00 -1.51
C VAL A 149 -24.00 -12.48 -1.62
N ALA A 150 -23.06 -13.31 -2.07
CA ALA A 150 -23.17 -14.76 -2.16
C ALA A 150 -21.78 -15.40 -2.05
N GLU A 151 -21.75 -16.68 -1.67
CA GLU A 151 -20.51 -17.48 -1.64
C GLU A 151 -19.93 -17.62 -3.05
N ASP A 152 -20.75 -17.95 -4.03
CA ASP A 152 -20.35 -18.11 -5.43
C ASP A 152 -19.66 -16.84 -5.98
N ASN A 153 -20.09 -15.66 -5.58
CA ASN A 153 -19.45 -14.41 -6.00
C ASN A 153 -18.00 -14.29 -5.48
N LEU A 154 -17.70 -14.85 -4.31
CA LEU A 154 -16.32 -14.90 -3.80
C LEU A 154 -15.48 -15.93 -4.58
N LEU A 155 -16.11 -17.01 -5.05
CA LEU A 155 -15.46 -18.06 -5.84
C LEU A 155 -15.19 -17.61 -7.29
N ASP A 156 -16.08 -16.82 -7.88
CA ASP A 156 -15.94 -16.27 -9.23
C ASP A 156 -14.69 -15.38 -9.38
N ASP A 157 -14.32 -14.66 -8.33
CA ASP A 157 -13.08 -13.89 -8.27
C ASP A 157 -12.49 -13.99 -6.85
N PRO A 158 -11.58 -14.95 -6.60
CA PRO A 158 -11.04 -15.18 -5.27
C PRO A 158 -10.27 -13.98 -4.67
N LEU A 159 -9.91 -12.96 -5.47
CA LEU A 159 -9.38 -11.71 -4.92
C LEU A 159 -10.37 -11.04 -3.96
N ARG A 160 -11.68 -11.26 -4.13
CA ARG A 160 -12.73 -10.74 -3.25
C ARG A 160 -12.59 -11.21 -1.80
N LEU A 161 -11.94 -12.38 -1.56
CA LEU A 161 -11.63 -12.86 -0.22
C LEU A 161 -10.72 -11.88 0.54
N LEU A 162 -9.62 -11.49 -0.07
CA LEU A 162 -8.69 -10.50 0.50
C LEU A 162 -9.28 -9.08 0.50
N ARG A 163 -10.01 -8.72 -0.54
CA ARG A 163 -10.74 -7.44 -0.65
C ARG A 163 -11.74 -7.26 0.50
N GLY A 164 -12.39 -8.33 0.96
CA GLY A 164 -13.28 -8.30 2.13
C GLY A 164 -12.54 -7.89 3.39
N ILE A 165 -11.37 -8.47 3.66
CA ILE A 165 -10.53 -8.07 4.78
C ILE A 165 -10.16 -6.59 4.67
N ARG A 166 -9.69 -6.15 3.51
CA ARG A 166 -9.32 -4.75 3.32
C ARG A 166 -10.50 -3.80 3.56
N LEU A 167 -11.66 -4.09 2.98
CA LEU A 167 -12.85 -3.26 3.14
C LEU A 167 -13.30 -3.17 4.60
N CYS A 168 -13.24 -4.26 5.36
CA CYS A 168 -13.56 -4.21 6.79
C CYS A 168 -12.71 -3.17 7.53
N TRP A 169 -11.40 -3.19 7.34
CA TRP A 169 -10.50 -2.30 8.06
C TRP A 169 -10.48 -0.87 7.51
N GLU A 170 -10.68 -0.69 6.21
CA GLU A 170 -10.84 0.65 5.62
C GLU A 170 -12.15 1.32 6.04
N LEU A 171 -13.22 0.55 6.14
CA LEU A 171 -14.57 1.05 6.42
C LEU A 171 -14.93 1.00 7.90
N GLN A 172 -14.09 0.38 8.74
CA GLN A 172 -14.37 0.12 10.15
C GLN A 172 -15.66 -0.69 10.33
N LEU A 173 -15.82 -1.74 9.52
CA LEU A 173 -16.92 -2.70 9.58
C LEU A 173 -16.40 -4.04 10.12
N GLU A 174 -17.30 -4.84 10.68
CA GLU A 174 -17.02 -6.22 11.08
C GLU A 174 -17.44 -7.19 9.97
N LEU A 175 -16.66 -8.26 9.77
CA LEU A 175 -17.09 -9.34 8.87
C LEU A 175 -18.29 -10.07 9.48
N ALA A 176 -19.40 -10.12 8.77
CA ALA A 176 -20.51 -10.99 9.14
C ALA A 176 -20.04 -12.44 9.27
N ALA A 177 -20.59 -13.18 10.24
CA ALA A 177 -20.13 -14.53 10.58
C ALA A 177 -20.09 -15.48 9.37
N GLY A 178 -21.12 -15.47 8.51
CA GLY A 178 -21.16 -16.26 7.28
C GLY A 178 -20.07 -15.85 6.28
N THR A 179 -19.87 -14.55 6.10
CA THR A 179 -18.80 -14.02 5.21
C THR A 179 -17.41 -14.46 5.71
N ARG A 180 -17.17 -14.36 7.02
CA ARG A 180 -15.91 -14.81 7.64
C ARG A 180 -15.67 -16.30 7.41
N ALA A 181 -16.72 -17.11 7.58
CA ALA A 181 -16.64 -18.56 7.37
C ALA A 181 -16.29 -18.90 5.91
N TRP A 182 -16.94 -18.26 4.93
CA TRP A 182 -16.63 -18.46 3.50
C TRP A 182 -15.21 -18.02 3.15
N ILE A 183 -14.75 -16.85 3.64
CA ILE A 183 -13.39 -16.40 3.40
C ILE A 183 -12.36 -17.42 3.91
N GLY A 184 -12.55 -17.95 5.13
CA GLY A 184 -11.64 -18.93 5.70
C GLY A 184 -11.70 -20.28 4.95
N ALA A 185 -12.90 -20.75 4.59
CA ALA A 185 -13.07 -22.02 3.88
C ALA A 185 -12.41 -22.01 2.49
N HIS A 186 -12.40 -20.87 1.81
CA HIS A 186 -11.90 -20.72 0.45
C HIS A 186 -10.56 -19.99 0.36
N ALA A 187 -9.88 -19.75 1.48
CA ALA A 187 -8.65 -18.94 1.55
C ALA A 187 -7.57 -19.41 0.55
N ALA A 188 -7.40 -20.73 0.36
CA ALA A 188 -6.42 -21.31 -0.55
C ALA A 188 -6.62 -20.90 -2.02
N LEU A 189 -7.85 -20.57 -2.43
CA LEU A 189 -8.15 -20.13 -3.80
C LEU A 189 -7.49 -18.79 -4.14
N LEU A 190 -7.11 -18.00 -3.15
CA LEU A 190 -6.39 -16.75 -3.40
C LEU A 190 -5.07 -17.00 -4.13
N GLY A 191 -4.43 -18.16 -3.94
CA GLY A 191 -3.23 -18.59 -4.65
C GLY A 191 -3.41 -18.76 -6.17
N THR A 192 -4.63 -18.82 -6.69
CA THR A 192 -4.93 -18.90 -8.12
C THR A 192 -5.02 -17.51 -8.80
N VAL A 193 -5.06 -16.46 -8.00
CA VAL A 193 -5.17 -15.08 -8.51
C VAL A 193 -3.80 -14.57 -8.94
N ALA A 194 -3.76 -13.76 -10.00
CA ALA A 194 -2.53 -13.11 -10.47
C ALA A 194 -1.86 -12.31 -9.33
N GLY A 195 -0.57 -12.56 -9.11
CA GLY A 195 0.19 -12.04 -7.96
C GLY A 195 0.14 -10.53 -7.82
N GLU A 196 0.17 -9.79 -8.94
CA GLU A 196 0.10 -8.32 -8.96
C GLU A 196 -1.21 -7.80 -8.38
N ARG A 197 -2.34 -8.50 -8.63
CA ARG A 197 -3.64 -8.12 -8.10
C ARG A 197 -3.66 -8.32 -6.58
N VAL A 198 -3.14 -9.46 -6.11
CA VAL A 198 -3.02 -9.76 -4.68
C VAL A 198 -2.09 -8.75 -3.99
N LEU A 199 -0.92 -8.48 -4.56
CA LEU A 199 0.01 -7.50 -4.02
C LEU A 199 -0.61 -6.09 -3.91
N SER A 200 -1.37 -5.68 -4.93
CA SER A 200 -2.08 -4.39 -4.92
C SER A 200 -3.08 -4.29 -3.76
N GLU A 201 -3.85 -5.35 -3.49
CA GLU A 201 -4.77 -5.38 -2.34
C GLU A 201 -4.00 -5.37 -1.00
N LEU A 202 -2.89 -6.12 -0.89
CA LEU A 202 -2.04 -6.12 0.30
C LEU A 202 -1.40 -4.74 0.56
N GLN A 203 -0.95 -4.05 -0.47
CA GLN A 203 -0.40 -2.70 -0.35
C GLN A 203 -1.44 -1.70 0.15
N ARG A 204 -2.67 -1.77 -0.36
CA ARG A 204 -3.79 -0.94 0.10
C ARG A 204 -4.14 -1.27 1.56
N LEU A 205 -4.21 -2.55 1.90
CA LEU A 205 -4.46 -2.98 3.28
C LEU A 205 -3.35 -2.52 4.23
N ALA A 206 -2.08 -2.65 3.83
CA ALA A 206 -0.94 -2.19 4.61
C ALA A 206 -0.94 -0.67 4.83
N ALA A 207 -1.48 0.10 3.88
CA ALA A 207 -1.61 1.56 3.98
C ALA A 207 -2.83 2.02 4.79
N ALA A 208 -3.81 1.15 5.04
CA ALA A 208 -4.98 1.49 5.85
C ALA A 208 -4.59 1.82 7.30
N GLY A 209 -5.38 2.67 7.96
CA GLY A 209 -5.09 3.09 9.34
C GLY A 209 -4.84 1.92 10.29
N GLU A 210 -5.76 0.96 10.34
CA GLU A 210 -5.63 -0.28 11.13
C GLU A 210 -5.12 -1.46 10.29
N GLY A 211 -4.29 -1.19 9.29
CA GLY A 211 -3.81 -2.19 8.34
C GLY A 211 -3.06 -3.37 8.98
N GLN A 212 -2.36 -3.15 10.10
CA GLN A 212 -1.70 -4.23 10.86
C GLN A 212 -2.71 -5.30 11.32
N ARG A 213 -3.89 -4.89 11.80
CA ARG A 213 -4.94 -5.81 12.23
C ARG A 213 -5.54 -6.56 11.04
N GLY A 214 -5.75 -5.85 9.93
CA GLY A 214 -6.24 -6.48 8.70
C GLY A 214 -5.26 -7.50 8.14
N LEU A 215 -3.96 -7.22 8.16
CA LEU A 215 -2.92 -8.15 7.75
C LEU A 215 -2.85 -9.37 8.69
N ALA A 216 -2.95 -9.16 10.01
CA ALA A 216 -3.04 -10.24 10.98
C ALA A 216 -4.30 -11.11 10.74
N GLN A 217 -5.45 -10.50 10.49
CA GLN A 217 -6.69 -11.22 10.18
C GLN A 217 -6.58 -12.04 8.87
N ALA A 218 -5.93 -11.49 7.83
CA ALA A 218 -5.68 -12.22 6.59
C ALA A 218 -4.77 -13.43 6.81
N LEU A 219 -3.77 -13.29 7.69
CA LEU A 219 -2.87 -14.37 8.09
C LEU A 219 -3.63 -15.46 8.88
N ASP A 220 -4.43 -15.06 9.88
CA ASP A 220 -5.23 -15.97 10.72
C ASP A 220 -6.22 -16.80 9.89
N LEU A 221 -6.80 -16.21 8.85
CA LEU A 221 -7.72 -16.89 7.94
C LEU A 221 -7.03 -17.74 6.86
N GLY A 222 -5.69 -17.81 6.85
CA GLY A 222 -4.93 -18.61 5.90
C GLY A 222 -4.84 -18.02 4.49
N LEU A 223 -5.29 -16.78 4.27
CA LEU A 223 -5.26 -16.13 2.95
C LEU A 223 -3.86 -15.98 2.38
N LEU A 224 -2.83 -15.96 3.23
CA LEU A 224 -1.45 -15.70 2.84
C LEU A 224 -0.57 -16.95 2.86
N ASP A 225 -1.14 -18.10 3.19
CA ASP A 225 -0.44 -19.40 3.20
C ASP A 225 0.18 -19.77 1.84
N PRO A 226 -0.47 -19.50 0.68
CA PRO A 226 0.13 -19.81 -0.62
C PRO A 226 1.51 -19.17 -0.86
N TRP A 227 1.81 -18.07 -0.17
CA TRP A 227 3.10 -17.36 -0.30
C TRP A 227 4.03 -17.56 0.90
N GLY A 228 3.67 -18.43 1.84
CA GLY A 228 4.52 -18.69 3.00
C GLY A 228 4.74 -17.44 3.87
N ALA A 229 3.68 -16.66 4.10
CA ALA A 229 3.74 -15.52 4.99
C ALA A 229 4.17 -15.94 6.40
N ASP A 230 4.91 -15.05 7.07
CA ASP A 230 5.47 -15.31 8.39
C ASP A 230 4.37 -15.29 9.46
N ARG A 231 4.03 -16.46 9.99
CA ARG A 231 3.01 -16.60 11.06
C ARG A 231 3.45 -15.99 12.39
N ASP A 232 4.76 -15.80 12.60
CA ASP A 232 5.30 -15.17 13.79
C ASP A 232 5.35 -13.62 13.65
N ALA A 233 4.88 -13.10 12.51
CA ALA A 233 4.84 -11.67 12.25
C ALA A 233 3.89 -10.89 13.17
N ALA A 234 2.93 -11.55 13.84
CA ALA A 234 1.89 -10.89 14.63
C ALA A 234 2.48 -9.91 15.67
N THR A 235 3.48 -10.34 16.44
CA THR A 235 4.14 -9.49 17.45
C THR A 235 4.76 -8.22 16.84
N ARG A 236 5.34 -8.33 15.64
CA ARG A 236 5.93 -7.17 14.97
C ARG A 236 4.86 -6.29 14.35
N LEU A 237 3.78 -6.88 13.82
CA LEU A 237 2.63 -6.14 13.30
C LEU A 237 1.96 -5.30 14.40
N ASP A 238 1.88 -5.80 15.64
CA ASP A 238 1.30 -5.06 16.76
C ASP A 238 2.07 -3.75 17.07
N LEU A 239 3.39 -3.73 16.84
CA LEU A 239 4.20 -2.52 16.98
C LEU A 239 3.94 -1.49 15.86
N LEU A 240 3.42 -1.93 14.73
CA LEU A 240 3.21 -1.16 13.51
C LEU A 240 1.76 -0.65 13.38
N ASP A 241 1.16 -0.21 14.49
CA ASP A 241 -0.15 0.42 14.51
C ASP A 241 -0.14 1.80 13.85
N ARG A 242 -1.31 2.41 13.71
CA ARG A 242 -1.44 3.73 13.07
C ARG A 242 -0.69 4.86 13.79
N GLN A 243 -0.38 4.70 15.09
CA GLN A 243 0.30 5.70 15.90
C GLN A 243 1.82 5.52 15.90
N ALA A 244 2.32 4.40 15.37
CA ALA A 244 3.76 4.12 15.32
C ALA A 244 4.58 5.25 14.65
N PRO A 245 4.16 5.87 13.52
CA PRO A 245 4.85 7.02 12.94
C PRO A 245 4.94 8.22 13.90
N GLU A 246 3.85 8.56 14.57
CA GLU A 246 3.82 9.66 15.53
C GLU A 246 4.69 9.37 16.76
N ARG A 247 4.60 8.14 17.31
CA ARG A 247 5.48 7.71 18.42
C ARG A 247 6.96 7.81 18.08
N LEU A 248 7.33 7.52 16.84
CA LEU A 248 8.71 7.67 16.36
C LEU A 248 9.07 9.13 16.07
N GLY A 249 8.10 9.99 15.77
CA GLY A 249 8.28 11.39 15.38
C GLY A 249 8.45 11.56 13.87
N LEU A 250 7.88 10.65 13.06
CA LEU A 250 7.82 10.82 11.60
C LEU A 250 6.80 11.91 11.22
N ASN A 251 7.10 12.68 10.19
CA ASN A 251 6.10 13.53 9.56
C ASN A 251 5.13 12.69 8.70
N ALA A 252 4.06 13.33 8.22
CA ALA A 252 3.01 12.64 7.44
C ALA A 252 3.54 11.94 6.19
N ALA A 253 4.47 12.58 5.45
CA ALA A 253 5.04 12.02 4.23
C ALA A 253 5.96 10.82 4.53
N GLU A 254 6.82 10.94 5.55
CA GLU A 254 7.69 9.85 6.00
C GLU A 254 6.86 8.65 6.50
N GLY A 255 5.80 8.92 7.29
CA GLY A 255 4.90 7.89 7.82
C GLY A 255 4.14 7.15 6.73
N ALA A 256 3.62 7.89 5.73
CA ALA A 256 2.86 7.33 4.61
C ALA A 256 3.67 6.35 3.75
N VAL A 257 5.00 6.50 3.70
CA VAL A 257 5.89 5.58 2.97
C VAL A 257 6.39 4.45 3.88
N SER A 258 6.79 4.78 5.10
CA SER A 258 7.50 3.85 5.97
C SER A 258 6.60 2.80 6.62
N LEU A 259 5.40 3.19 7.07
CA LEU A 259 4.51 2.28 7.78
C LEU A 259 3.98 1.14 6.90
N PRO A 260 3.45 1.38 5.68
CA PRO A 260 3.03 0.30 4.81
C PRO A 260 4.17 -0.65 4.43
N LEU A 261 5.37 -0.10 4.17
CA LEU A 261 6.54 -0.90 3.85
C LEU A 261 6.95 -1.79 5.04
N ALA A 262 6.97 -1.24 6.26
CA ALA A 262 7.29 -2.00 7.46
C ALA A 262 6.30 -3.15 7.69
N ARG A 263 4.99 -2.88 7.52
CA ARG A 263 3.93 -3.89 7.64
C ARG A 263 4.09 -5.02 6.62
N LEU A 264 4.35 -4.68 5.35
CA LEU A 264 4.59 -5.70 4.31
C LEU A 264 5.86 -6.50 4.57
N ALA A 265 6.94 -5.84 4.96
CA ALA A 265 8.20 -6.50 5.28
C ALA A 265 8.10 -7.41 6.51
N ALA A 266 7.29 -7.05 7.52
CA ALA A 266 7.02 -7.90 8.67
C ALA A 266 6.38 -9.23 8.24
N LEU A 267 5.45 -9.18 7.28
CA LEU A 267 4.60 -10.28 6.88
C LEU A 267 5.21 -11.15 5.77
N LEU A 268 5.78 -10.52 4.73
CA LEU A 268 6.15 -11.19 3.48
C LEU A 268 7.67 -11.40 3.40
N PRO A 269 8.15 -12.67 3.34
CA PRO A 269 9.53 -12.96 2.97
C PRO A 269 9.80 -12.57 1.51
N GLN A 270 11.09 -12.43 1.16
CA GLN A 270 11.49 -12.00 -0.19
C GLN A 270 10.87 -12.83 -1.30
N GLN A 271 10.87 -14.16 -1.14
CA GLN A 271 10.28 -15.08 -2.12
C GLN A 271 8.78 -14.87 -2.30
N ALA A 272 8.06 -14.49 -1.24
CA ALA A 272 6.63 -14.17 -1.33
C ALA A 272 6.41 -12.90 -2.16
N VAL A 273 7.22 -11.85 -1.93
CA VAL A 273 7.13 -10.61 -2.72
C VAL A 273 7.47 -10.86 -4.19
N ALA A 274 8.43 -11.76 -4.48
CA ALA A 274 8.77 -12.16 -5.84
C ALA A 274 7.63 -12.95 -6.51
N ALA A 275 7.04 -13.91 -5.81
CA ALA A 275 5.91 -14.71 -6.30
C ALA A 275 4.64 -13.85 -6.54
N LEU A 276 4.48 -12.79 -5.76
CA LEU A 276 3.45 -11.76 -5.97
C LEU A 276 3.82 -10.72 -7.06
N HIS A 277 4.87 -10.97 -7.84
CA HIS A 277 5.38 -10.10 -8.90
C HIS A 277 5.75 -8.69 -8.42
N GLY A 278 6.12 -8.55 -7.15
CA GLY A 278 6.59 -7.30 -6.59
C GLY A 278 7.89 -6.82 -7.28
N SER A 279 8.03 -5.50 -7.41
CA SER A 279 9.22 -4.91 -8.04
C SER A 279 10.51 -5.34 -7.32
N ARG A 280 11.64 -5.41 -8.06
CA ARG A 280 12.97 -5.71 -7.47
C ARG A 280 13.34 -4.75 -6.33
N ARG A 281 12.84 -3.51 -6.39
CA ARG A 281 13.02 -2.53 -5.33
C ARG A 281 12.29 -2.99 -4.06
N LEU A 282 11.00 -3.33 -4.15
CA LEU A 282 10.19 -3.79 -3.01
C LEU A 282 10.79 -5.07 -2.41
N GLN A 283 11.20 -6.04 -3.25
CA GLN A 283 11.85 -7.27 -2.81
C GLN A 283 13.10 -6.98 -1.94
N ARG A 284 14.02 -6.12 -2.43
CA ARG A 284 15.23 -5.73 -1.68
C ARG A 284 14.91 -4.98 -0.38
N GLN A 285 13.89 -4.10 -0.41
CA GLN A 285 13.48 -3.34 0.77
C GLN A 285 12.92 -4.27 1.85
N CYS A 286 12.02 -5.18 1.50
CA CYS A 286 11.47 -6.16 2.45
C CYS A 286 12.57 -7.10 3.01
N GLU A 287 13.44 -7.61 2.14
CA GLU A 287 14.56 -8.46 2.55
C GLU A 287 15.52 -7.73 3.51
N GLY A 288 15.91 -6.50 3.16
CA GLY A 288 16.80 -5.68 4.00
C GLY A 288 16.22 -5.44 5.39
N LEU A 289 14.94 -5.03 5.46
CA LEU A 289 14.24 -4.81 6.73
C LEU A 289 14.20 -6.09 7.58
N ARG A 290 13.79 -7.21 7.00
CA ARG A 290 13.70 -8.50 7.71
C ARG A 290 15.06 -8.97 8.22
N ARG A 291 16.12 -8.90 7.39
CA ARG A 291 17.47 -9.27 7.76
C ARG A 291 17.96 -8.44 8.95
N TRP A 292 17.76 -7.12 8.93
CA TRP A 292 18.23 -6.25 10.00
C TRP A 292 17.40 -6.37 11.27
N TRP A 293 16.07 -6.56 11.21
CA TRP A 293 15.28 -6.90 12.40
C TRP A 293 15.77 -8.18 13.05
N GLN A 294 15.95 -9.27 12.29
CA GLN A 294 16.47 -10.53 12.82
C GLN A 294 17.88 -10.39 13.42
N ARG A 295 18.72 -9.54 12.82
CA ARG A 295 20.07 -9.29 13.36
C ARG A 295 20.00 -8.52 14.67
N ILE A 296 19.15 -7.50 14.78
CA ILE A 296 18.99 -6.67 15.97
C ILE A 296 18.37 -7.48 17.11
N GLU A 297 17.36 -8.30 16.84
CA GLU A 297 16.71 -9.17 17.83
C GLU A 297 17.68 -10.17 18.50
N ARG A 298 18.74 -10.55 17.82
CA ARG A 298 19.77 -11.45 18.36
C ARG A 298 20.85 -10.73 19.19
N LEU A 299 20.77 -9.41 19.32
CA LEU A 299 21.73 -8.67 20.12
C LEU A 299 21.39 -8.78 21.62
N PRO A 300 22.41 -8.86 22.49
CA PRO A 300 22.18 -8.97 23.93
C PRO A 300 21.65 -7.69 24.59
N ALA A 301 21.66 -6.56 23.87
CA ALA A 301 21.20 -5.27 24.39
C ALA A 301 19.70 -5.08 24.11
N PRO A 302 18.86 -4.91 25.14
CA PRO A 302 17.45 -4.62 24.91
C PRO A 302 17.28 -3.17 24.46
N GLY A 303 16.51 -3.00 23.39
CA GLY A 303 15.84 -1.74 23.06
C GLY A 303 16.68 -0.70 22.33
N GLY A 304 16.52 0.56 22.72
CA GLY A 304 16.94 1.73 21.96
C GLY A 304 18.44 1.90 21.69
N GLN A 305 19.30 1.12 22.35
CA GLN A 305 20.74 1.09 22.10
C GLN A 305 21.16 -0.07 21.17
N ALA A 306 20.20 -0.83 20.64
CA ALA A 306 20.51 -2.00 19.82
C ALA A 306 21.34 -1.65 18.56
N LEU A 307 21.09 -0.48 17.96
CA LEU A 307 21.90 -0.03 16.80
C LEU A 307 23.35 0.27 17.18
N ASP A 308 23.60 0.79 18.39
CA ASP A 308 24.96 1.09 18.87
C ASP A 308 25.71 -0.18 19.33
N ALA A 309 25.00 -1.27 19.62
CA ALA A 309 25.58 -2.57 19.94
C ALA A 309 26.09 -3.33 18.71
N LEU A 310 25.75 -2.90 17.50
CA LEU A 310 26.33 -3.43 16.26
C LEU A 310 27.79 -3.02 16.13
N ARG A 311 28.63 -3.90 15.57
CA ARG A 311 30.02 -3.57 15.22
C ARG A 311 30.08 -2.47 14.15
N GLU A 312 31.15 -1.72 14.06
CA GLU A 312 31.30 -0.61 13.10
C GLU A 312 30.95 -1.01 11.66
N GLU A 313 31.41 -2.17 11.20
CA GLU A 313 31.12 -2.67 9.87
C GLU A 313 29.62 -2.96 9.67
N GLU A 314 28.99 -3.57 10.65
CA GLU A 314 27.55 -3.87 10.62
C GLU A 314 26.72 -2.58 10.66
N ARG A 315 27.14 -1.56 11.41
CA ARG A 315 26.48 -0.24 11.43
C ARG A 315 26.57 0.44 10.07
N LEU A 316 27.73 0.40 9.44
CA LEU A 316 27.95 0.95 8.10
C LEU A 316 27.10 0.22 7.06
N ASP A 317 27.08 -1.12 7.11
CA ASP A 317 26.30 -1.94 6.20
C ASP A 317 24.79 -1.70 6.39
N LEU A 318 24.31 -1.59 7.63
CA LEU A 318 22.92 -1.26 7.93
C LEU A 318 22.48 0.05 7.26
N HIS A 319 23.26 1.13 7.47
CA HIS A 319 22.89 2.44 6.93
C HIS A 319 23.02 2.48 5.40
N ARG A 320 23.96 1.75 4.82
CA ARG A 320 24.09 1.63 3.37
C ARG A 320 22.94 0.84 2.74
N ASP A 321 22.52 -0.25 3.40
CA ASP A 321 21.44 -1.10 2.91
C ASP A 321 20.06 -0.45 3.04
N LEU A 322 19.85 0.33 4.10
CA LEU A 322 18.54 0.88 4.48
C LEU A 322 18.46 2.40 4.35
N GLU A 323 19.36 3.06 3.65
CA GLU A 323 19.47 4.53 3.61
C GLU A 323 18.09 5.23 3.54
N VAL A 324 17.28 4.91 2.53
CA VAL A 324 15.94 5.51 2.36
C VAL A 324 14.84 4.78 3.13
N THR A 325 15.10 3.58 3.64
CA THR A 325 14.10 2.73 4.32
C THR A 325 14.35 2.60 5.83
N LEU A 326 15.38 3.25 6.33
CA LEU A 326 15.71 3.23 7.75
C LEU A 326 14.52 3.59 8.65
N PRO A 327 13.67 4.61 8.34
CA PRO A 327 12.50 4.90 9.14
C PRO A 327 11.54 3.71 9.28
N ALA A 328 11.39 2.89 8.24
CA ALA A 328 10.57 1.67 8.32
C ALA A 328 11.14 0.62 9.28
N LEU A 329 12.47 0.47 9.34
CA LEU A 329 13.13 -0.35 10.36
C LEU A 329 12.83 0.15 11.77
N LEU A 330 12.99 1.47 11.98
CA LEU A 330 12.89 2.12 13.29
C LEU A 330 11.49 2.03 13.89
N LEU A 331 10.43 1.93 13.08
CA LEU A 331 9.05 1.79 13.54
C LEU A 331 8.82 0.57 14.44
N ALA A 332 9.57 -0.51 14.23
CA ALA A 332 9.46 -1.75 15.00
C ALA A 332 10.54 -1.85 16.11
N LEU A 333 11.23 -0.76 16.41
CA LEU A 333 12.24 -0.71 17.47
C LEU A 333 11.75 0.14 18.66
N PRO A 334 12.29 -0.05 19.86
CA PRO A 334 11.97 0.79 21.02
C PRO A 334 12.26 2.26 20.76
N ALA A 335 11.30 3.13 21.14
CA ALA A 335 11.22 4.52 20.70
C ALA A 335 12.43 5.41 21.07
N ALA A 336 13.09 5.16 22.22
CA ALA A 336 14.15 6.07 22.71
C ALA A 336 15.34 6.15 21.74
N GLY A 337 15.96 5.02 21.39
CA GLY A 337 17.09 5.00 20.46
C GLY A 337 16.66 5.20 19.01
N ALA A 338 15.43 4.76 18.64
CA ALA A 338 14.91 4.95 17.31
C ALA A 338 14.74 6.44 16.97
N ARG A 339 14.30 7.28 17.92
CA ARG A 339 14.18 8.73 17.70
C ARG A 339 15.55 9.39 17.49
N GLN A 340 16.55 8.98 18.27
CA GLN A 340 17.91 9.51 18.09
C GLN A 340 18.48 9.13 16.71
N ALA A 341 18.25 7.91 16.27
CA ALA A 341 18.64 7.47 14.94
C ALA A 341 17.89 8.24 13.84
N LEU A 342 16.61 8.52 14.02
CA LEU A 342 15.81 9.31 13.07
C LEU A 342 16.33 10.75 12.93
N ILE A 343 16.75 11.40 14.03
CA ILE A 343 17.34 12.75 14.00
C ILE A 343 18.59 12.75 13.13
N ARG A 344 19.50 11.79 13.34
CA ARG A 344 20.72 11.66 12.55
C ARG A 344 20.42 11.30 11.08
N TRP A 345 19.44 10.45 10.83
CA TRP A 345 19.06 10.09 9.48
C TRP A 345 18.52 11.29 8.67
N ARG A 346 17.86 12.26 9.32
CA ARG A 346 17.40 13.50 8.67
C ARG A 346 18.51 14.48 8.34
N ASP A 347 19.66 14.35 8.98
CA ASP A 347 20.85 15.11 8.62
C ASP A 347 21.52 14.45 7.41
N GLY A 348 21.29 14.99 6.22
CA GLY A 348 21.86 14.46 4.97
C GLY A 348 23.38 14.46 4.90
N GLU A 349 24.05 15.18 5.81
CA GLU A 349 25.51 15.23 5.93
C GLU A 349 26.08 14.28 6.98
N ASP A 350 25.22 13.61 7.77
CA ASP A 350 25.69 12.61 8.75
C ASP A 350 26.45 11.47 8.06
N PRO A 351 27.75 11.32 8.32
CA PRO A 351 28.61 10.45 7.53
C PRO A 351 28.36 8.95 7.78
N LEU A 352 27.72 8.57 8.88
CA LEU A 352 27.34 7.19 9.17
C LEU A 352 25.98 6.85 8.58
N PHE A 353 24.99 7.75 8.67
CA PHE A 353 23.63 7.51 8.19
C PHE A 353 23.51 7.67 6.68
N HIS A 354 24.39 8.48 6.07
CA HIS A 354 24.52 8.65 4.61
C HIS A 354 25.96 8.35 4.18
N PRO A 355 26.37 7.06 4.23
CA PRO A 355 27.77 6.70 4.09
C PRO A 355 28.28 6.93 2.66
N ARG A 356 29.20 7.89 2.52
CA ARG A 356 29.85 8.23 1.26
C ARG A 356 31.36 8.34 1.48
N SER A 357 32.13 8.00 0.46
CA SER A 357 33.59 8.23 0.50
C SER A 357 33.86 9.75 0.46
N PRO A 358 34.88 10.24 1.21
CA PRO A 358 35.32 11.63 1.14
C PRO A 358 35.74 12.09 -0.25
N LEU A 359 36.33 11.17 -1.04
CA LEU A 359 36.69 11.37 -2.44
C LEU A 359 36.01 10.31 -3.30
N ASP A 360 35.61 10.69 -4.51
CA ASP A 360 35.07 9.77 -5.49
C ASP A 360 36.15 8.84 -6.08
N GLY A 361 35.69 7.79 -6.81
CA GLY A 361 36.53 6.80 -7.38
C GLY A 361 37.45 7.34 -8.47
N ASP A 362 37.01 8.33 -9.25
CA ASP A 362 37.82 8.90 -10.35
C ASP A 362 38.95 9.78 -9.78
N ARG A 363 38.65 10.57 -8.77
CA ARG A 363 39.67 11.37 -8.07
C ARG A 363 40.71 10.51 -7.44
N LEU A 364 40.35 9.42 -6.74
CA LEU A 364 41.28 8.47 -6.16
C LEU A 364 42.13 7.76 -7.21
N ARG A 365 41.54 7.37 -8.33
CA ARG A 365 42.29 6.77 -9.44
C ARG A 365 43.36 7.68 -10.00
N GLN A 366 43.00 8.95 -10.25
CA GLN A 366 43.92 9.94 -10.76
C GLN A 366 45.06 10.22 -9.77
N ALA A 367 44.74 10.49 -8.51
CA ALA A 367 45.69 10.88 -7.50
C ALA A 367 46.67 9.76 -7.08
N LEU A 368 46.23 8.49 -7.21
CA LEU A 368 46.97 7.30 -6.78
C LEU A 368 47.42 6.39 -7.90
N SER A 369 47.11 6.77 -9.15
CA SER A 369 47.41 5.96 -10.36
C SER A 369 46.88 4.53 -10.26
N LEU A 370 45.64 4.35 -9.72
CA LEU A 370 45.03 3.04 -9.53
C LEU A 370 44.25 2.61 -10.74
N PRO A 371 44.30 1.34 -11.17
CA PRO A 371 43.39 0.80 -12.17
C PRO A 371 41.99 0.63 -11.60
N PRO A 372 40.95 0.65 -12.46
CA PRO A 372 39.60 0.25 -12.03
C PRO A 372 39.62 -1.23 -11.61
N GLY A 373 38.98 -1.56 -10.49
CA GLY A 373 38.94 -2.95 -10.04
C GLY A 373 38.62 -3.13 -8.56
N PRO A 374 38.70 -4.36 -8.05
CA PRO A 374 38.32 -4.70 -6.67
C PRO A 374 39.08 -3.89 -5.59
N THR A 375 40.34 -3.55 -5.83
CA THR A 375 41.21 -2.76 -4.90
C THR A 375 40.61 -1.35 -4.72
N LEU A 376 40.22 -0.69 -5.78
CA LEU A 376 39.55 0.62 -5.68
C LEU A 376 38.24 0.54 -4.89
N GLY A 377 37.43 -0.50 -5.15
CA GLY A 377 36.19 -0.72 -4.41
C GLY A 377 36.44 -0.98 -2.91
N ALA A 378 37.49 -1.73 -2.57
CA ALA A 378 37.89 -1.97 -1.17
C ALA A 378 38.41 -0.70 -0.50
N LEU A 379 39.19 0.11 -1.22
CA LEU A 379 39.71 1.40 -0.73
C LEU A 379 38.52 2.38 -0.48
N LEU A 380 37.57 2.49 -1.42
CA LEU A 380 36.39 3.32 -1.22
C LEU A 380 35.59 2.91 0.02
N ARG A 381 35.40 1.60 0.24
CA ARG A 381 34.77 1.10 1.47
C ARG A 381 35.54 1.46 2.73
N HIS A 382 36.86 1.33 2.70
CA HIS A 382 37.71 1.72 3.81
C HIS A 382 37.57 3.21 4.14
N LEU A 383 37.72 4.10 3.16
CA LEU A 383 37.62 5.55 3.34
C LEU A 383 36.21 5.97 3.81
N THR A 384 35.17 5.34 3.27
CA THR A 384 33.78 5.55 3.73
C THR A 384 33.67 5.19 5.23
N ARG A 385 34.27 4.08 5.68
CA ARG A 385 34.26 3.69 7.08
C ARG A 385 35.02 4.68 7.96
N GLU A 386 36.21 5.09 7.53
CA GLU A 386 37.02 6.06 8.28
C GLU A 386 36.26 7.40 8.47
N ARG A 387 35.57 7.87 7.43
CA ARG A 387 34.70 9.05 7.52
C ARG A 387 33.47 8.81 8.42
N ALA A 388 32.79 7.68 8.25
CA ALA A 388 31.58 7.36 9.01
C ALA A 388 31.77 7.35 10.52
N PHE A 389 33.02 7.02 10.98
CA PHE A 389 33.38 6.95 12.39
C PHE A 389 34.31 8.10 12.83
N GLY A 390 34.33 9.21 12.06
CA GLY A 390 34.98 10.47 12.45
C GLY A 390 36.53 10.42 12.43
N ARG A 391 37.13 9.47 11.71
CA ARG A 391 38.59 9.36 11.55
C ARG A 391 39.10 10.12 10.32
N LEU A 392 38.23 10.54 9.44
CA LEU A 392 38.49 11.41 8.28
C LEU A 392 37.43 12.49 8.15
N GLU A 393 37.86 13.73 7.90
CA GLU A 393 36.95 14.84 7.57
C GLU A 393 36.79 14.97 6.06
N THR A 394 35.58 15.38 5.62
CA THR A 394 35.26 15.46 4.18
C THR A 394 36.02 16.57 3.45
N ALA A 395 36.36 17.63 4.14
CA ALA A 395 37.06 18.81 3.56
C ALA A 395 38.58 18.63 3.42
N ASP A 396 39.18 17.55 3.99
CA ASP A 396 40.61 17.31 3.98
C ASP A 396 41.00 16.24 2.95
N GLU A 397 41.21 16.70 1.70
CA GLU A 397 41.67 15.83 0.62
C GLU A 397 43.05 15.24 0.89
N GLU A 398 43.96 16.02 1.48
CA GLU A 398 45.33 15.58 1.75
C GLU A 398 45.35 14.47 2.78
N ALA A 399 44.63 14.61 3.89
CA ALA A 399 44.47 13.56 4.90
C ALA A 399 43.81 12.31 4.33
N THR A 400 42.80 12.49 3.43
CA THR A 400 42.15 11.37 2.76
C THR A 400 43.12 10.59 1.85
N LEU A 401 43.92 11.30 1.05
CA LEU A 401 44.94 10.67 0.20
C LEU A 401 46.08 10.01 1.01
N ALA A 402 46.48 10.62 2.14
CA ALA A 402 47.43 10.01 3.06
C ALA A 402 46.90 8.73 3.70
N ALA A 403 45.65 8.70 4.10
CA ALA A 403 44.95 7.49 4.59
C ALA A 403 44.86 6.41 3.53
N ALA A 404 44.53 6.79 2.29
CA ALA A 404 44.44 5.88 1.14
C ALA A 404 45.85 5.23 0.86
N ARG A 405 46.91 6.02 0.86
CA ARG A 405 48.26 5.50 0.65
C ARG A 405 48.69 4.55 1.78
N ARG A 406 48.40 4.86 3.05
CA ARG A 406 48.70 3.97 4.19
C ARG A 406 47.96 2.63 4.04
N TRP A 407 46.68 2.68 3.66
CA TRP A 407 45.90 1.47 3.47
C TRP A 407 46.44 0.59 2.33
N LEU A 408 46.84 1.20 1.21
CA LEU A 408 47.45 0.48 0.08
C LEU A 408 48.82 -0.12 0.41
N ALA A 409 49.59 0.49 1.31
CA ALA A 409 50.92 -0.01 1.76
C ALA A 409 50.83 -1.08 2.84
N GLY A 410 49.66 -1.26 3.48
CA GLY A 410 49.44 -2.29 4.48
C GLY A 410 49.20 -3.69 3.88
N PRO A 411 49.34 -4.77 4.67
CA PRO A 411 48.96 -6.10 4.21
C PRO A 411 47.45 -6.10 3.90
N GLN A 412 47.16 -6.30 2.63
CA GLN A 412 45.79 -6.50 2.15
C GLN A 412 45.39 -7.91 2.57
N GLY A 413 44.68 -8.06 3.72
CA GLY A 413 44.15 -9.32 4.19
C GLY A 413 42.96 -9.78 3.40
#